data_df1d31814e8a1aefade1f6138a660924
#
_entry.id   df1d31814e8a1aefade1f6138a660924
#
_cell.length_a   1.000
_cell.length_b   1.000
_cell.length_c   1.000
_cell.angle_alpha   90.00
_cell.angle_beta   90.00
_cell.angle_gamma   90.00
#
_symmetry.space_group_name_H-M   'P 1'
#
loop_
_entity.id
_entity.type
_entity.pdbx_description
1 polymer ?
#
loop_
_entity_poly.entity_id
_entity_poly.type
_entity_poly.pdbx_seq_one_letter_code
_entity_poly.pdbx_strand_id
1 'polypeptide(L)'
;MSEPKTMVINCALCDATQTREETLQAYDQVIINAATVLVSEQSSQLLHRYNVNLNAAAVYTVPSGCQLKIQNGRYTISGDRTPEHPVALMVNGALTIQPDSGAALQGYAAIIVNGSATCPESLSGQLPQLQVNGSTVIYPDDAILLKRTFVVDPVFVLRAKKADYFAQRRVVLTDDSLDVASLVNKGVKFLTRQAIVAQPLLEQAISLFEDETDIVMVPQGCAFVNDNLTLTDSAIRKHGAKLYVNGNLILTQESVNALARLEYLKVNGTVLLPARLQETFEALNAEYNDLKLVKGTLVTDRPTIKVGLDALQQEDGLELMDCAAVTLSPDLPPQLIWEKLAISDCAVVNCTPEQRDAVEAVSQDVAAIQDGTDGDDDASPLGFLKDIFSGKRKMINAANYQL
;
A
#
# COMPACT_ATOMS: atom_id res chain seq x y z
N MET A 1 -20.64 30.25 34.45
CA MET A 1 -20.38 29.99 33.02
C MET A 1 -20.55 28.51 32.84
N SER A 2 -21.38 28.05 31.89
CA SER A 2 -21.45 26.63 31.55
C SER A 2 -20.11 26.21 30.99
N GLU A 3 -19.60 25.07 31.42
CA GLU A 3 -18.34 24.53 30.87
C GLU A 3 -18.47 24.22 29.38
N PRO A 4 -17.40 24.43 28.56
CA PRO A 4 -17.46 24.30 27.13
C PRO A 4 -17.81 22.86 26.72
N LYS A 5 -18.73 22.71 25.75
CA LYS A 5 -19.11 21.44 25.17
C LYS A 5 -18.30 21.15 23.90
N THR A 6 -17.57 20.07 23.90
CA THR A 6 -16.77 19.66 22.73
C THR A 6 -17.36 18.40 22.07
N MET A 7 -17.47 18.40 20.74
CA MET A 7 -17.79 17.22 19.95
C MET A 7 -16.53 16.76 19.18
N VAL A 8 -16.17 15.48 19.31
CA VAL A 8 -15.07 14.85 18.58
C VAL A 8 -15.62 13.74 17.70
N ILE A 9 -15.36 13.83 16.41
CA ILE A 9 -15.78 12.85 15.40
C ILE A 9 -14.52 12.18 14.85
N ASN A 10 -14.41 10.85 15.03
CA ASN A 10 -13.33 10.03 14.47
C ASN A 10 -13.96 9.07 13.48
N CYS A 11 -13.64 9.21 12.19
CA CYS A 11 -14.21 8.36 11.15
C CYS A 11 -13.28 8.24 9.93
N ALA A 12 -13.49 7.24 9.08
CA ALA A 12 -12.80 7.17 7.80
C ALA A 12 -13.38 8.18 6.80
N LEU A 13 -14.72 8.33 6.80
CA LEU A 13 -15.44 9.29 5.95
C LEU A 13 -16.41 10.10 6.79
N CYS A 14 -16.30 11.43 6.72
CA CYS A 14 -17.27 12.36 7.27
C CYS A 14 -18.05 13.03 6.13
N ASP A 15 -19.36 12.76 6.03
CA ASP A 15 -20.25 13.48 5.14
C ASP A 15 -20.83 14.69 5.88
N ALA A 16 -20.26 15.84 5.62
CA ALA A 16 -20.68 17.13 6.14
C ALA A 16 -21.49 17.95 5.12
N THR A 17 -21.94 17.35 4.00
CA THR A 17 -22.65 18.08 2.94
C THR A 17 -23.98 18.67 3.39
N GLN A 18 -24.63 18.05 4.38
CA GLN A 18 -25.90 18.46 4.94
C GLN A 18 -25.81 19.07 6.35
N THR A 19 -24.60 19.48 6.74
CA THR A 19 -24.39 20.09 8.07
C THR A 19 -25.31 21.29 8.29
N ARG A 20 -26.01 21.28 9.42
CA ARG A 20 -26.91 22.36 9.82
C ARG A 20 -26.25 23.25 10.85
N GLU A 21 -26.59 24.54 10.80
CA GLU A 21 -26.08 25.54 11.72
C GLU A 21 -26.38 25.19 13.19
N GLU A 22 -27.60 24.68 13.47
CA GLU A 22 -28.03 24.29 14.81
C GLU A 22 -27.15 23.17 15.40
N THR A 23 -26.67 22.26 14.54
CA THR A 23 -25.77 21.19 14.98
C THR A 23 -24.44 21.75 15.49
N LEU A 24 -23.88 22.74 14.82
CA LEU A 24 -22.62 23.35 15.20
C LEU A 24 -22.79 24.29 16.41
N GLN A 25 -23.90 25.02 16.50
CA GLN A 25 -24.21 25.90 17.62
C GLN A 25 -24.38 25.18 18.96
N ALA A 26 -24.69 23.87 18.92
CA ALA A 26 -24.84 23.07 20.14
C ALA A 26 -23.51 22.80 20.86
N TYR A 27 -22.38 23.13 20.24
CA TYR A 27 -21.01 22.87 20.76
C TYR A 27 -20.15 24.13 20.65
N ASP A 28 -19.30 24.32 21.65
CA ASP A 28 -18.31 25.41 21.66
C ASP A 28 -17.12 25.08 20.73
N GLN A 29 -16.86 23.79 20.52
CA GLN A 29 -15.82 23.29 19.62
C GLN A 29 -16.25 21.97 18.99
N VAL A 30 -15.95 21.81 17.70
CA VAL A 30 -16.11 20.55 16.96
C VAL A 30 -14.75 20.14 16.37
N ILE A 31 -14.34 18.91 16.61
CA ILE A 31 -13.09 18.34 16.08
C ILE A 31 -13.47 17.17 15.17
N ILE A 32 -13.09 17.24 13.91
CA ILE A 32 -13.33 16.20 12.92
C ILE A 32 -11.99 15.58 12.54
N ASN A 33 -11.76 14.33 12.96
CA ASN A 33 -10.62 13.51 12.57
C ASN A 33 -11.10 12.49 11.56
N ALA A 34 -10.79 12.70 10.29
CA ALA A 34 -11.26 11.83 9.21
C ALA A 34 -10.20 11.61 8.13
N ALA A 35 -10.22 10.47 7.45
CA ALA A 35 -9.40 10.32 6.24
C ALA A 35 -9.95 11.19 5.11
N THR A 36 -11.29 11.27 4.99
CA THR A 36 -11.96 12.08 3.97
C THR A 36 -13.14 12.83 4.57
N VAL A 37 -13.29 14.11 4.19
CA VAL A 37 -14.46 14.92 4.52
C VAL A 37 -15.11 15.41 3.23
N LEU A 38 -16.43 15.23 3.13
CA LEU A 38 -17.26 15.76 2.06
C LEU A 38 -18.00 17.00 2.56
N VAL A 39 -17.91 18.10 1.82
CA VAL A 39 -18.61 19.34 2.12
C VAL A 39 -19.41 19.82 0.92
N SER A 40 -20.50 20.55 1.14
CA SER A 40 -21.12 21.41 0.12
C SER A 40 -20.53 22.82 0.24
N GLU A 41 -20.73 23.68 -0.77
CA GLU A 41 -20.31 25.09 -0.67
C GLU A 41 -20.89 25.76 0.58
N GLN A 42 -22.15 25.49 0.89
CA GLN A 42 -22.84 26.03 2.06
C GLN A 42 -22.26 25.49 3.36
N SER A 43 -22.08 24.18 3.48
CA SER A 43 -21.53 23.59 4.70
C SER A 43 -20.07 23.96 4.92
N SER A 44 -19.28 24.11 3.87
CA SER A 44 -17.91 24.61 3.98
C SER A 44 -17.85 26.00 4.63
N GLN A 45 -18.74 26.90 4.22
CA GLN A 45 -18.83 28.23 4.85
C GLN A 45 -19.25 28.16 6.33
N LEU A 46 -20.17 27.23 6.68
CA LEU A 46 -20.57 27.01 8.06
C LEU A 46 -19.41 26.47 8.90
N LEU A 47 -18.68 25.46 8.41
CA LEU A 47 -17.54 24.90 9.14
C LEU A 47 -16.45 25.95 9.40
N HIS A 48 -16.23 26.89 8.47
CA HIS A 48 -15.29 28.00 8.68
C HIS A 48 -15.78 29.07 9.65
N ARG A 49 -17.11 29.28 9.74
CA ARG A 49 -17.71 30.28 10.63
C ARG A 49 -17.71 29.84 12.09
N TYR A 50 -17.85 28.55 12.34
CA TYR A 50 -17.87 27.95 13.66
C TYR A 50 -16.48 27.41 14.02
N ASN A 51 -16.22 27.20 15.31
CA ASN A 51 -14.93 26.67 15.80
C ASN A 51 -14.82 25.16 15.50
N VAL A 52 -14.61 24.83 14.20
CA VAL A 52 -14.46 23.48 13.72
C VAL A 52 -12.99 23.24 13.36
N ASN A 53 -12.33 22.32 14.07
CA ASN A 53 -11.01 21.84 13.75
C ASN A 53 -11.12 20.63 12.83
N LEU A 54 -10.63 20.77 11.60
CA LEU A 54 -10.73 19.77 10.54
C LEU A 54 -9.37 19.12 10.34
N ASN A 55 -9.21 17.91 10.88
CA ASN A 55 -8.01 17.07 10.71
C ASN A 55 -8.35 15.98 9.70
N ALA A 56 -8.16 16.29 8.42
CA ALA A 56 -8.50 15.38 7.33
C ALA A 56 -7.35 15.26 6.32
N ALA A 57 -7.12 14.05 5.78
CA ALA A 57 -6.16 13.85 4.72
C ALA A 57 -6.67 14.45 3.38
N ALA A 58 -8.00 14.48 3.17
CA ALA A 58 -8.62 15.08 2.01
C ALA A 58 -9.99 15.69 2.33
N VAL A 59 -10.29 16.86 1.72
CA VAL A 59 -11.60 17.51 1.77
C VAL A 59 -12.09 17.73 0.34
N TYR A 60 -13.31 17.25 0.04
CA TYR A 60 -13.91 17.36 -1.29
C TYR A 60 -15.22 18.13 -1.25
N THR A 61 -15.37 19.05 -2.20
CA THR A 61 -16.63 19.79 -2.36
C THR A 61 -17.55 19.03 -3.31
N VAL A 62 -18.72 18.68 -2.81
CA VAL A 62 -19.80 18.06 -3.59
C VAL A 62 -20.64 19.17 -4.21
N PRO A 63 -20.85 19.19 -5.55
CA PRO A 63 -21.67 20.20 -6.20
C PRO A 63 -23.11 20.20 -5.71
N SER A 64 -23.71 21.38 -5.64
CA SER A 64 -25.11 21.52 -5.19
C SER A 64 -26.09 20.84 -6.14
N GLY A 65 -27.15 20.24 -5.62
CA GLY A 65 -28.19 19.58 -6.41
C GLY A 65 -27.85 18.19 -6.93
N CYS A 66 -26.70 17.65 -6.57
CA CYS A 66 -26.27 16.30 -6.93
C CYS A 66 -26.66 15.27 -5.87
N GLN A 67 -27.01 14.08 -6.31
CA GLN A 67 -27.14 12.93 -5.42
C GLN A 67 -25.74 12.37 -5.09
N LEU A 68 -25.39 12.30 -3.82
CA LEU A 68 -24.14 11.65 -3.40
C LEU A 68 -24.30 10.13 -3.45
N LYS A 69 -23.40 9.46 -4.19
CA LYS A 69 -23.32 8.01 -4.28
C LYS A 69 -21.94 7.52 -3.84
N ILE A 70 -21.90 6.75 -2.76
CA ILE A 70 -20.65 6.16 -2.23
C ILE A 70 -20.60 4.68 -2.59
N GLN A 71 -19.47 4.24 -3.17
CA GLN A 71 -19.22 2.85 -3.53
C GLN A 71 -17.92 2.37 -2.91
N ASN A 72 -17.98 1.24 -2.22
CA ASN A 72 -16.79 0.59 -1.67
C ASN A 72 -16.41 -0.60 -2.54
N GLY A 73 -15.10 -0.74 -2.83
CA GLY A 73 -14.57 -1.80 -3.66
C GLY A 73 -14.46 -1.42 -5.14
N ARG A 74 -14.97 -2.27 -6.03
CA ARG A 74 -14.93 -2.04 -7.48
C ARG A 74 -16.22 -1.43 -7.99
N TYR A 75 -16.08 -0.43 -8.85
CA TYR A 75 -17.21 0.17 -9.56
C TYR A 75 -16.88 0.34 -11.03
N THR A 76 -17.86 0.06 -11.91
CA THR A 76 -17.70 0.22 -13.36
C THR A 76 -18.77 1.19 -13.87
N ILE A 77 -18.33 2.19 -14.62
CA ILE A 77 -19.21 3.05 -15.43
C ILE A 77 -19.25 2.46 -16.83
N SER A 78 -20.44 2.14 -17.31
CA SER A 78 -20.73 1.56 -18.62
C SER A 78 -21.82 2.35 -19.33
N GLY A 79 -21.92 2.22 -20.64
CA GLY A 79 -22.86 2.99 -21.45
C GLY A 79 -24.34 2.65 -21.22
N ASP A 80 -24.63 1.51 -20.60
CA ASP A 80 -25.98 1.00 -20.33
C ASP A 80 -26.68 1.65 -19.12
N ARG A 81 -25.95 2.49 -18.34
CA ARG A 81 -26.44 3.07 -17.07
C ARG A 81 -26.16 4.55 -16.94
N THR A 82 -26.95 5.36 -17.59
CA THR A 82 -26.90 6.81 -17.37
C THR A 82 -27.71 7.18 -16.12
N PRO A 83 -27.12 7.93 -15.16
CA PRO A 83 -27.89 8.43 -14.01
C PRO A 83 -29.05 9.35 -14.44
N GLU A 84 -30.22 9.17 -13.83
CA GLU A 84 -31.41 10.01 -14.09
C GLU A 84 -31.27 11.44 -13.54
N HIS A 85 -30.48 11.60 -12.48
CA HIS A 85 -30.17 12.86 -11.82
C HIS A 85 -28.66 13.05 -11.73
N PRO A 86 -28.14 14.29 -11.68
CA PRO A 86 -26.72 14.53 -11.49
C PRO A 86 -26.17 13.82 -10.25
N VAL A 87 -25.12 13.04 -10.40
CA VAL A 87 -24.50 12.25 -9.34
C VAL A 87 -23.10 12.76 -9.02
N ALA A 88 -22.81 12.98 -7.74
CA ALA A 88 -21.47 13.02 -7.23
C ALA A 88 -21.08 11.61 -6.76
N LEU A 89 -20.18 10.96 -7.49
CA LEU A 89 -19.77 9.58 -7.23
C LEU A 89 -18.48 9.56 -6.42
N MET A 90 -18.47 8.86 -5.29
CA MET A 90 -17.28 8.53 -4.53
C MET A 90 -17.02 7.02 -4.59
N VAL A 91 -15.81 6.64 -5.01
CA VAL A 91 -15.37 5.24 -5.06
C VAL A 91 -14.20 5.03 -4.12
N ASN A 92 -14.40 4.25 -3.06
CA ASN A 92 -13.32 3.80 -2.20
C ASN A 92 -12.82 2.44 -2.71
N GLY A 93 -11.87 2.49 -3.66
CA GLY A 93 -11.34 1.28 -4.31
C GLY A 93 -10.95 1.50 -5.77
N ALA A 94 -11.50 0.69 -6.69
CA ALA A 94 -11.15 0.73 -8.10
C ALA A 94 -12.34 1.15 -8.98
N LEU A 95 -12.18 2.25 -9.70
CA LEU A 95 -13.10 2.71 -10.75
C LEU A 95 -12.59 2.23 -12.11
N THR A 96 -13.48 1.62 -12.90
CA THR A 96 -13.23 1.32 -14.31
C THR A 96 -14.27 2.03 -15.17
N ILE A 97 -13.82 2.82 -16.14
CA ILE A 97 -14.66 3.49 -17.12
C ILE A 97 -14.55 2.71 -18.43
N GLN A 98 -15.68 2.31 -19.01
CA GLN A 98 -15.71 1.57 -20.27
C GLN A 98 -15.75 2.52 -21.49
N PRO A 99 -15.26 2.10 -22.69
CA PRO A 99 -15.22 2.95 -23.86
C PRO A 99 -16.58 3.48 -24.32
N ASP A 100 -17.65 2.73 -24.07
CA ASP A 100 -19.03 3.07 -24.44
C ASP A 100 -19.72 4.04 -23.48
N SER A 101 -19.04 4.46 -22.39
CA SER A 101 -19.66 5.21 -21.29
C SER A 101 -19.72 6.73 -21.48
N GLY A 102 -19.35 7.27 -22.65
CA GLY A 102 -19.32 8.72 -22.89
C GLY A 102 -20.63 9.44 -22.56
N ALA A 103 -21.78 8.86 -22.96
CA ALA A 103 -23.09 9.43 -22.61
C ALA A 103 -23.42 9.30 -21.11
N ALA A 104 -23.07 8.18 -20.50
CA ALA A 104 -23.29 7.93 -19.07
C ALA A 104 -22.49 8.88 -18.18
N LEU A 105 -21.27 9.27 -18.61
CA LEU A 105 -20.40 10.19 -17.88
C LEU A 105 -21.04 11.58 -17.70
N GLN A 106 -21.88 12.02 -18.62
CA GLN A 106 -22.59 13.30 -18.51
C GLN A 106 -23.56 13.36 -17.33
N GLY A 107 -23.99 12.21 -16.81
CA GLY A 107 -24.83 12.12 -15.61
C GLY A 107 -24.04 12.28 -14.29
N TYR A 108 -22.71 12.33 -14.34
CA TYR A 108 -21.87 12.54 -13.16
C TYR A 108 -21.40 13.99 -13.12
N ALA A 109 -21.71 14.71 -12.04
CA ALA A 109 -21.24 16.08 -11.83
C ALA A 109 -19.81 16.11 -11.24
N ALA A 110 -19.48 15.12 -10.44
CA ALA A 110 -18.12 14.92 -9.90
C ALA A 110 -17.85 13.43 -9.67
N ILE A 111 -16.60 13.03 -9.82
CA ILE A 111 -16.13 11.67 -9.51
C ILE A 111 -14.91 11.78 -8.61
N ILE A 112 -14.98 11.19 -7.43
CA ILE A 112 -13.92 11.14 -6.41
C ILE A 112 -13.51 9.68 -6.25
N VAL A 113 -12.22 9.37 -6.41
CA VAL A 113 -11.71 8.00 -6.29
C VAL A 113 -10.59 7.95 -5.26
N ASN A 114 -10.83 7.25 -4.16
CA ASN A 114 -9.78 6.88 -3.20
C ASN A 114 -9.26 5.50 -3.58
N GLY A 115 -8.23 5.47 -4.44
CA GLY A 115 -7.68 4.23 -4.97
C GLY A 115 -7.22 4.35 -6.42
N SER A 116 -7.75 3.54 -7.33
CA SER A 116 -7.33 3.56 -8.75
C SER A 116 -8.49 3.85 -9.69
N ALA A 117 -8.26 4.73 -10.66
CA ALA A 117 -9.17 4.98 -11.78
C ALA A 117 -8.57 4.44 -13.08
N THR A 118 -9.34 3.70 -13.87
CA THR A 118 -8.94 3.18 -15.18
C THR A 118 -9.90 3.76 -16.22
N CYS A 119 -9.36 4.46 -17.23
CA CYS A 119 -10.13 5.21 -18.22
C CYS A 119 -9.63 4.93 -19.63
N PRO A 120 -10.51 4.73 -20.63
CA PRO A 120 -10.10 4.66 -22.02
C PRO A 120 -9.57 6.01 -22.51
N GLU A 121 -8.67 5.99 -23.46
CA GLU A 121 -7.95 7.16 -23.96
C GLU A 121 -8.91 8.21 -24.53
N SER A 122 -9.90 7.80 -25.32
CA SER A 122 -10.87 8.69 -25.94
C SER A 122 -11.73 9.48 -24.94
N LEU A 123 -11.93 8.92 -23.74
CA LEU A 123 -12.75 9.54 -22.70
C LEU A 123 -11.93 10.32 -21.68
N SER A 124 -10.61 10.23 -21.70
CA SER A 124 -9.73 10.87 -20.70
C SER A 124 -9.90 12.39 -20.63
N GLY A 125 -10.14 13.05 -21.77
CA GLY A 125 -10.41 14.50 -21.87
C GLY A 125 -11.88 14.90 -21.65
N GLN A 126 -12.79 13.95 -21.49
CA GLN A 126 -14.24 14.19 -21.35
C GLN A 126 -14.75 13.89 -19.94
N LEU A 127 -13.85 13.53 -19.02
CA LEU A 127 -14.21 13.21 -17.66
C LEU A 127 -14.81 14.42 -16.95
N PRO A 128 -15.90 14.25 -16.18
CA PRO A 128 -16.38 15.28 -15.27
C PRO A 128 -15.28 15.60 -14.26
N GLN A 129 -15.51 16.53 -13.34
CA GLN A 129 -14.53 16.83 -12.29
C GLN A 129 -14.04 15.53 -11.60
N LEU A 130 -12.93 14.97 -12.11
CA LEU A 130 -12.32 13.74 -11.60
C LEU A 130 -11.19 14.08 -10.64
N GLN A 131 -11.31 13.60 -9.41
CA GLN A 131 -10.28 13.70 -8.39
C GLN A 131 -9.88 12.28 -7.97
N VAL A 132 -8.61 11.90 -8.18
CA VAL A 132 -8.10 10.57 -7.84
C VAL A 132 -7.02 10.71 -6.78
N ASN A 133 -7.32 10.18 -5.59
CA ASN A 133 -6.34 10.00 -4.53
C ASN A 133 -5.74 8.60 -4.66
N GLY A 134 -4.71 8.49 -5.50
CA GLY A 134 -4.07 7.24 -5.85
C GLY A 134 -3.55 7.21 -7.28
N SER A 135 -3.89 6.19 -8.07
CA SER A 135 -3.37 6.03 -9.43
C SER A 135 -4.44 6.15 -10.52
N THR A 136 -4.11 6.88 -11.60
CA THR A 136 -4.91 6.91 -12.82
C THR A 136 -4.21 6.11 -13.92
N VAL A 137 -4.97 5.29 -14.63
CA VAL A 137 -4.51 4.46 -15.74
C VAL A 137 -5.34 4.78 -16.96
N ILE A 138 -4.66 5.23 -18.02
CA ILE A 138 -5.27 5.41 -19.33
C ILE A 138 -4.89 4.21 -20.19
N TYR A 139 -5.85 3.65 -20.93
CA TYR A 139 -5.64 2.50 -21.79
C TYR A 139 -6.25 2.75 -23.19
N PRO A 140 -5.71 2.14 -24.26
CA PRO A 140 -6.27 2.25 -25.59
C PRO A 140 -7.69 1.67 -25.66
N ASP A 141 -8.59 2.36 -26.38
CA ASP A 141 -10.03 2.01 -26.40
C ASP A 141 -10.33 0.59 -26.89
N ASP A 142 -9.56 0.12 -27.87
CA ASP A 142 -9.75 -1.21 -28.48
C ASP A 142 -9.05 -2.34 -27.69
N ALA A 143 -8.33 -2.00 -26.62
CA ALA A 143 -7.58 -2.98 -25.83
C ALA A 143 -8.46 -3.71 -24.82
N ILE A 144 -8.24 -5.01 -24.70
CA ILE A 144 -8.88 -5.83 -23.66
C ILE A 144 -8.09 -5.67 -22.37
N LEU A 145 -8.76 -5.16 -21.33
CA LEU A 145 -8.15 -4.98 -20.02
C LEU A 145 -7.85 -6.31 -19.33
N LEU A 146 -6.60 -6.48 -18.94
CA LEU A 146 -6.13 -7.55 -18.08
C LEU A 146 -5.93 -7.08 -16.64
N LYS A 147 -5.53 -7.98 -15.75
CA LYS A 147 -5.06 -7.63 -14.40
C LYS A 147 -3.76 -6.81 -14.50
N ARG A 148 -3.48 -5.96 -13.50
CA ARG A 148 -2.24 -5.13 -13.45
C ARG A 148 -0.96 -5.94 -13.71
N THR A 149 -0.86 -7.11 -13.12
CA THR A 149 0.13 -8.15 -13.42
C THR A 149 -0.64 -9.33 -13.93
N PHE A 150 -0.36 -9.71 -15.19
CA PHE A 150 -1.04 -10.81 -15.86
C PHE A 150 -0.06 -11.95 -16.11
N VAL A 151 -0.38 -13.11 -15.57
CA VAL A 151 0.37 -14.34 -15.82
C VAL A 151 -0.33 -15.08 -16.94
N VAL A 152 0.38 -15.28 -18.04
CA VAL A 152 -0.11 -16.09 -19.17
C VAL A 152 -0.12 -17.54 -18.74
N ASP A 153 -1.25 -18.18 -18.90
CA ASP A 153 -1.45 -19.59 -18.62
C ASP A 153 -1.94 -20.36 -19.88
N PRO A 154 -1.93 -21.69 -19.89
CA PRO A 154 -2.42 -22.47 -21.02
C PRO A 154 -3.88 -22.20 -21.38
N VAL A 155 -4.72 -21.84 -20.39
CA VAL A 155 -6.14 -21.51 -20.63
C VAL A 155 -6.27 -20.21 -21.41
N PHE A 156 -5.45 -19.21 -21.09
CA PHE A 156 -5.41 -17.96 -21.84
C PHE A 156 -4.93 -18.24 -23.29
N VAL A 157 -3.87 -19.03 -23.46
CA VAL A 157 -3.37 -19.38 -24.80
C VAL A 157 -4.48 -19.99 -25.69
N LEU A 158 -5.30 -20.87 -25.12
CA LEU A 158 -6.44 -21.46 -25.83
C LEU A 158 -7.52 -20.47 -26.20
N ARG A 159 -7.86 -19.56 -25.25
CA ARG A 159 -8.99 -18.63 -25.35
C ARG A 159 -8.68 -17.30 -26.04
N ALA A 160 -7.42 -16.92 -26.11
CA ALA A 160 -6.98 -15.67 -26.70
C ALA A 160 -7.45 -15.54 -28.15
N LYS A 161 -7.90 -14.35 -28.51
CA LYS A 161 -8.34 -13.96 -29.87
C LYS A 161 -7.38 -12.88 -30.38
N LYS A 162 -7.47 -12.57 -31.68
CA LYS A 162 -6.79 -11.41 -32.23
C LYS A 162 -7.28 -10.15 -31.53
N ALA A 163 -6.44 -9.56 -30.71
CA ALA A 163 -6.71 -8.31 -29.99
C ALA A 163 -5.43 -7.80 -29.32
N ASP A 164 -5.44 -6.54 -28.95
CA ASP A 164 -4.50 -5.93 -28.06
C ASP A 164 -4.97 -6.13 -26.62
N TYR A 165 -4.09 -6.64 -25.77
CA TYR A 165 -4.36 -6.94 -24.37
C TYR A 165 -3.54 -6.01 -23.47
N PHE A 166 -4.20 -5.15 -22.70
CA PHE A 166 -3.54 -4.18 -21.87
C PHE A 166 -3.35 -4.68 -20.43
N ALA A 167 -2.09 -4.76 -19.97
CA ALA A 167 -1.72 -5.02 -18.59
C ALA A 167 -0.87 -3.87 -18.05
N GLN A 168 -1.42 -3.08 -17.14
CA GLN A 168 -0.81 -1.83 -16.68
C GLN A 168 0.64 -1.97 -16.20
N ARG A 169 0.97 -3.05 -15.50
CA ARG A 169 2.28 -3.22 -14.85
C ARG A 169 3.16 -4.18 -15.63
N ARG A 170 2.71 -5.42 -15.79
CA ARG A 170 3.51 -6.44 -16.45
C ARG A 170 2.72 -7.64 -16.95
N VAL A 171 3.30 -8.30 -17.93
CA VAL A 171 2.89 -9.63 -18.42
C VAL A 171 3.98 -10.64 -18.09
N VAL A 172 3.61 -11.84 -17.63
CA VAL A 172 4.54 -12.89 -17.19
C VAL A 172 4.31 -14.14 -18.00
N LEU A 173 5.36 -14.59 -18.71
CA LEU A 173 5.43 -15.83 -19.49
C LEU A 173 6.62 -16.64 -18.99
N THR A 174 6.46 -17.33 -17.86
CA THR A 174 7.56 -18.10 -17.22
C THR A 174 7.33 -19.61 -17.23
N ASP A 175 6.22 -20.07 -17.78
CA ASP A 175 5.96 -21.49 -17.98
C ASP A 175 6.50 -21.89 -19.38
N ASP A 176 7.59 -22.66 -19.40
CA ASP A 176 8.28 -23.10 -20.62
C ASP A 176 7.40 -23.98 -21.53
N SER A 177 6.28 -24.50 -21.01
CA SER A 177 5.32 -25.33 -21.77
C SER A 177 4.31 -24.52 -22.58
N LEU A 178 4.28 -23.17 -22.46
CA LEU A 178 3.33 -22.34 -23.18
C LEU A 178 3.55 -22.39 -24.69
N ASP A 179 2.48 -22.59 -25.43
CA ASP A 179 2.46 -22.47 -26.90
C ASP A 179 2.39 -21.01 -27.33
N VAL A 180 3.53 -20.31 -27.19
CA VAL A 180 3.67 -18.90 -27.57
C VAL A 180 3.44 -18.70 -29.06
N ALA A 181 3.83 -19.66 -29.91
CA ALA A 181 3.62 -19.58 -31.35
C ALA A 181 2.12 -19.48 -31.67
N SER A 182 1.26 -20.17 -30.94
CA SER A 182 -0.20 -20.04 -31.08
C SER A 182 -0.69 -18.61 -30.81
N LEU A 183 -0.15 -17.92 -29.80
CA LEU A 183 -0.51 -16.51 -29.52
C LEU A 183 -0.08 -15.59 -30.67
N VAL A 184 1.13 -15.75 -31.16
CA VAL A 184 1.66 -15.00 -32.30
C VAL A 184 0.80 -15.23 -33.56
N ASN A 185 0.49 -16.49 -33.89
CA ASN A 185 -0.35 -16.84 -35.02
C ASN A 185 -1.78 -16.32 -34.91
N LYS A 186 -2.32 -16.19 -33.71
CA LYS A 186 -3.62 -15.57 -33.44
C LYS A 186 -3.60 -14.04 -33.55
N GLY A 187 -2.42 -13.41 -33.66
CA GLY A 187 -2.27 -11.98 -33.73
C GLY A 187 -2.54 -11.29 -32.39
N VAL A 188 -2.18 -11.95 -31.29
CA VAL A 188 -2.21 -11.36 -29.94
C VAL A 188 -1.09 -10.34 -29.80
N LYS A 189 -1.38 -9.19 -29.17
CA LYS A 189 -0.40 -8.21 -28.73
C LYS A 189 -0.63 -7.89 -27.26
N PHE A 190 0.45 -7.67 -26.52
CA PHE A 190 0.39 -7.21 -25.13
C PHE A 190 0.92 -5.79 -25.04
N LEU A 191 0.06 -4.89 -24.56
CA LEU A 191 0.39 -3.53 -24.23
C LEU A 191 0.72 -3.47 -22.74
N THR A 192 2.01 -3.36 -22.39
CA THR A 192 2.46 -3.40 -21.00
C THR A 192 3.80 -2.68 -20.84
N ARG A 193 4.09 -2.21 -19.64
CA ARG A 193 5.39 -1.58 -19.34
C ARG A 193 6.53 -2.58 -19.27
N GLN A 194 6.24 -3.79 -18.78
CA GLN A 194 7.26 -4.81 -18.57
C GLN A 194 6.75 -6.19 -18.94
N ALA A 195 7.59 -6.99 -19.56
CA ALA A 195 7.35 -8.40 -19.80
C ALA A 195 8.43 -9.24 -19.09
N ILE A 196 8.00 -10.26 -18.37
CA ILE A 196 8.86 -11.25 -17.74
C ILE A 196 8.76 -12.52 -18.57
N VAL A 197 9.84 -12.91 -19.24
CA VAL A 197 9.79 -14.00 -20.23
C VAL A 197 10.86 -15.04 -19.90
N ALA A 198 10.46 -16.31 -19.84
CA ALA A 198 11.40 -17.41 -19.70
C ALA A 198 12.32 -17.48 -20.93
N GLN A 199 13.61 -17.71 -20.72
CA GLN A 199 14.63 -17.72 -21.76
C GLN A 199 14.25 -18.58 -22.96
N PRO A 200 13.71 -19.82 -22.83
CA PRO A 200 13.32 -20.64 -23.95
C PRO A 200 12.19 -20.06 -24.82
N LEU A 201 11.36 -19.19 -24.27
CA LEU A 201 10.22 -18.57 -24.94
C LEU A 201 10.57 -17.23 -25.62
N LEU A 202 11.71 -16.64 -25.28
CA LEU A 202 12.02 -15.24 -25.59
C LEU A 202 11.96 -14.95 -27.08
N GLU A 203 12.61 -15.77 -27.89
CA GLU A 203 12.67 -15.56 -29.35
C GLU A 203 11.27 -15.51 -30.00
N GLN A 204 10.37 -16.35 -29.54
CA GLN A 204 8.99 -16.38 -30.05
C GLN A 204 8.12 -15.30 -29.43
N ALA A 205 8.33 -15.00 -28.13
CA ALA A 205 7.48 -14.11 -27.38
C ALA A 205 7.72 -12.62 -27.70
N ILE A 206 8.91 -12.25 -28.18
CA ILE A 206 9.27 -10.83 -28.37
C ILE A 206 8.31 -10.12 -29.32
N SER A 207 7.79 -10.81 -30.33
CA SER A 207 6.83 -10.26 -31.28
C SER A 207 5.43 -9.98 -30.69
N LEU A 208 5.14 -10.47 -29.48
CA LEU A 208 3.89 -10.20 -28.78
C LEU A 208 3.88 -8.83 -28.09
N PHE A 209 5.03 -8.16 -27.96
CA PHE A 209 5.20 -6.92 -27.22
C PHE A 209 5.56 -5.76 -28.15
N GLU A 210 5.37 -4.55 -27.66
CA GLU A 210 5.83 -3.33 -28.31
C GLU A 210 7.31 -3.08 -28.03
N ASP A 211 7.96 -2.30 -28.89
CA ASP A 211 9.41 -2.03 -28.82
C ASP A 211 9.82 -1.32 -27.51
N GLU A 212 8.91 -0.55 -26.92
CA GLU A 212 9.14 0.17 -25.65
C GLU A 212 8.93 -0.70 -24.40
N THR A 213 8.47 -1.95 -24.56
CA THR A 213 8.25 -2.84 -23.41
C THR A 213 9.59 -3.29 -22.83
N ASP A 214 9.80 -3.06 -21.54
CA ASP A 214 10.97 -3.57 -20.80
C ASP A 214 10.90 -5.08 -20.67
N ILE A 215 11.81 -5.80 -21.34
CA ILE A 215 11.83 -7.27 -21.36
C ILE A 215 12.83 -7.79 -20.32
N VAL A 216 12.33 -8.46 -19.30
CA VAL A 216 13.13 -9.15 -18.28
C VAL A 216 13.19 -10.64 -18.61
N MET A 217 14.36 -11.14 -18.98
CA MET A 217 14.58 -12.56 -19.26
C MET A 217 14.81 -13.33 -17.96
N VAL A 218 14.04 -14.40 -17.76
CA VAL A 218 14.25 -15.38 -16.69
C VAL A 218 15.08 -16.53 -17.23
N PRO A 219 16.27 -16.81 -16.67
CA PRO A 219 17.11 -17.91 -17.15
C PRO A 219 16.40 -19.26 -17.10
N GLN A 220 16.77 -20.15 -18.02
CA GLN A 220 16.15 -21.48 -18.13
C GLN A 220 16.23 -22.27 -16.82
N GLY A 221 15.11 -22.85 -16.42
CA GLY A 221 14.99 -23.64 -15.20
C GLY A 221 14.94 -22.83 -13.91
N CYS A 222 14.93 -21.49 -13.98
CA CYS A 222 14.72 -20.64 -12.80
C CYS A 222 13.24 -20.45 -12.52
N ALA A 223 12.86 -20.60 -11.26
CA ALA A 223 11.56 -20.15 -10.80
C ALA A 223 11.58 -18.63 -10.59
N PHE A 224 10.61 -17.94 -11.18
CA PHE A 224 10.43 -16.50 -11.00
C PHE A 224 9.54 -16.22 -9.79
N VAL A 225 10.07 -15.50 -8.79
CA VAL A 225 9.32 -15.04 -7.61
C VAL A 225 9.14 -13.54 -7.70
N ASN A 226 7.89 -13.09 -7.89
CA ASN A 226 7.57 -11.68 -8.09
C ASN A 226 7.11 -11.01 -6.79
N ASP A 227 7.88 -11.17 -5.73
CA ASP A 227 7.64 -10.62 -4.39
C ASP A 227 8.90 -10.75 -3.54
N ASN A 228 8.88 -10.17 -2.34
CA ASN A 228 9.91 -10.45 -1.35
C ASN A 228 9.86 -11.94 -0.97
N LEU A 229 11.03 -12.53 -0.78
CA LEU A 229 11.15 -13.94 -0.43
C LEU A 229 12.00 -14.12 0.82
N THR A 230 11.44 -14.78 1.84
CA THR A 230 12.26 -15.33 2.92
C THR A 230 12.76 -16.70 2.53
N LEU A 231 14.08 -16.89 2.48
CA LEU A 231 14.71 -18.15 2.08
C LEU A 231 14.55 -19.19 3.18
N THR A 232 13.76 -20.21 2.89
CA THR A 232 13.49 -21.34 3.78
C THR A 232 13.54 -22.65 3.01
N ASP A 233 13.66 -23.77 3.72
CA ASP A 233 13.52 -25.10 3.08
C ASP A 233 12.18 -25.28 2.38
N SER A 234 11.13 -24.64 2.87
CA SER A 234 9.82 -24.65 2.23
C SER A 234 9.84 -23.87 0.91
N ALA A 235 10.54 -22.73 0.86
CA ALA A 235 10.71 -21.95 -0.36
C ALA A 235 11.45 -22.77 -1.43
N ILE A 236 12.53 -23.47 -1.06
CA ILE A 236 13.26 -24.34 -1.98
C ILE A 236 12.40 -25.52 -2.46
N ARG A 237 11.62 -26.16 -1.59
CA ARG A 237 10.69 -27.22 -2.01
C ARG A 237 9.64 -26.72 -2.99
N LYS A 238 9.17 -25.49 -2.82
CA LYS A 238 8.12 -24.88 -3.66
C LYS A 238 8.65 -24.38 -5.01
N HIS A 239 9.81 -23.75 -5.00
CA HIS A 239 10.32 -23.03 -6.15
C HIS A 239 11.53 -23.70 -6.84
N GLY A 240 12.17 -24.68 -6.18
CA GLY A 240 13.37 -25.33 -6.71
C GLY A 240 14.66 -24.63 -6.26
N ALA A 241 15.80 -25.13 -6.81
CA ALA A 241 17.13 -24.68 -6.45
C ALA A 241 17.66 -23.48 -7.29
N LYS A 242 16.94 -23.09 -8.33
CA LYS A 242 17.29 -21.94 -9.19
C LYS A 242 16.23 -20.88 -9.09
N LEU A 243 16.57 -19.73 -8.52
CA LEU A 243 15.63 -18.68 -8.20
C LEU A 243 15.99 -17.36 -8.89
N TYR A 244 14.97 -16.71 -9.44
CA TYR A 244 15.01 -15.31 -9.81
C TYR A 244 13.97 -14.56 -8.95
N VAL A 245 14.43 -13.80 -7.96
CA VAL A 245 13.57 -13.01 -7.03
C VAL A 245 13.49 -11.58 -7.54
N ASN A 246 12.29 -11.15 -7.91
CA ASN A 246 12.00 -9.75 -8.27
C ASN A 246 11.38 -9.03 -7.08
N GLY A 247 12.19 -8.77 -6.09
CA GLY A 247 11.92 -8.21 -4.78
C GLY A 247 13.13 -8.40 -3.89
N ASN A 248 12.96 -8.21 -2.59
CA ASN A 248 14.02 -8.43 -1.61
C ASN A 248 14.12 -9.90 -1.22
N LEU A 249 15.33 -10.36 -0.99
CA LEU A 249 15.61 -11.69 -0.43
C LEU A 249 16.00 -11.54 1.04
N ILE A 250 15.25 -12.21 1.91
CA ILE A 250 15.51 -12.20 3.35
C ILE A 250 16.09 -13.55 3.75
N LEU A 251 17.32 -13.54 4.26
CA LEU A 251 17.93 -14.69 4.89
C LEU A 251 17.81 -14.55 6.40
N THR A 252 17.49 -15.65 7.05
CA THR A 252 17.46 -15.77 8.52
C THR A 252 18.50 -16.76 8.98
N GLN A 253 18.65 -16.89 10.29
CA GLN A 253 19.54 -17.90 10.84
C GLN A 253 19.16 -19.34 10.43
N GLU A 254 17.89 -19.59 10.12
CA GLU A 254 17.39 -20.88 9.67
C GLU A 254 17.61 -21.13 8.18
N SER A 255 18.07 -20.12 7.43
CA SER A 255 18.25 -20.23 5.97
C SER A 255 19.49 -21.04 5.54
N VAL A 256 20.35 -21.47 6.46
CA VAL A 256 21.61 -22.19 6.18
C VAL A 256 21.40 -23.36 5.23
N ASN A 257 20.46 -24.26 5.57
CA ASN A 257 20.20 -25.46 4.75
C ASN A 257 19.60 -25.11 3.40
N ALA A 258 18.72 -24.13 3.35
CA ALA A 258 18.10 -23.68 2.12
C ALA A 258 19.14 -23.03 1.20
N LEU A 259 20.02 -22.20 1.76
CA LEU A 259 21.10 -21.53 1.03
C LEU A 259 22.08 -22.54 0.40
N ALA A 260 22.49 -23.55 1.18
CA ALA A 260 23.38 -24.62 0.69
C ALA A 260 22.79 -25.46 -0.46
N ARG A 261 21.48 -25.41 -0.69
CA ARG A 261 20.77 -26.14 -1.76
C ARG A 261 20.54 -25.30 -3.01
N LEU A 262 20.79 -23.98 -2.95
CA LEU A 262 20.67 -23.13 -4.12
C LEU A 262 21.80 -23.43 -5.13
N GLU A 263 21.43 -23.54 -6.38
CA GLU A 263 22.34 -23.71 -7.52
C GLU A 263 22.53 -22.40 -8.30
N TYR A 264 21.49 -21.57 -8.30
CA TYR A 264 21.48 -20.26 -8.96
C TYR A 264 20.56 -19.30 -8.21
N LEU A 265 21.02 -18.06 -8.07
CA LEU A 265 20.23 -17.01 -7.44
C LEU A 265 20.45 -15.67 -8.16
N LYS A 266 19.37 -15.05 -8.58
CA LYS A 266 19.32 -13.65 -8.99
C LYS A 266 18.27 -12.90 -8.20
N VAL A 267 18.65 -11.75 -7.63
CA VAL A 267 17.78 -10.91 -6.82
C VAL A 267 17.73 -9.50 -7.42
N ASN A 268 16.57 -9.12 -7.92
CA ASN A 268 16.33 -7.75 -8.40
C ASN A 268 15.78 -6.89 -7.25
N GLY A 269 16.61 -6.71 -6.23
CA GLY A 269 16.33 -6.01 -5.00
C GLY A 269 17.48 -6.14 -4.02
N THR A 270 17.21 -5.92 -2.75
CA THR A 270 18.18 -6.00 -1.66
C THR A 270 18.19 -7.41 -1.05
N VAL A 271 19.37 -7.94 -0.81
CA VAL A 271 19.57 -9.15 -0.02
C VAL A 271 19.82 -8.74 1.44
N LEU A 272 18.94 -9.16 2.35
CA LEU A 272 19.11 -9.00 3.79
C LEU A 272 19.79 -10.26 4.34
N LEU A 273 21.02 -10.14 4.79
CA LEU A 273 21.93 -11.27 5.06
C LEU A 273 22.50 -11.20 6.49
N PRO A 274 22.23 -12.18 7.37
CA PRO A 274 22.96 -12.31 8.63
C PRO A 274 24.48 -12.47 8.39
N ALA A 275 25.29 -11.69 9.09
CA ALA A 275 26.76 -11.63 8.87
C ALA A 275 27.43 -13.03 8.87
N ARG A 276 26.96 -13.96 9.70
CA ARG A 276 27.49 -15.34 9.76
C ARG A 276 27.23 -16.18 8.51
N LEU A 277 26.26 -15.80 7.66
CA LEU A 277 25.97 -16.51 6.39
C LEU A 277 26.71 -15.90 5.21
N GLN A 278 27.48 -14.84 5.40
CA GLN A 278 28.14 -14.09 4.33
C GLN A 278 29.04 -14.98 3.47
N GLU A 279 29.93 -15.75 4.07
CA GLU A 279 30.83 -16.64 3.33
C GLU A 279 30.10 -17.68 2.48
N THR A 280 29.02 -18.26 3.05
CA THR A 280 28.20 -19.25 2.32
C THR A 280 27.44 -18.60 1.18
N PHE A 281 26.96 -17.36 1.37
CA PHE A 281 26.25 -16.61 0.33
C PHE A 281 27.19 -16.18 -0.80
N GLU A 282 28.36 -15.69 -0.47
CA GLU A 282 29.39 -15.28 -1.46
C GLU A 282 29.84 -16.46 -2.34
N ALA A 283 29.92 -17.67 -1.77
CA ALA A 283 30.26 -18.87 -2.52
C ALA A 283 29.26 -19.23 -3.61
N LEU A 284 28.02 -18.76 -3.51
CA LEU A 284 26.98 -18.97 -4.52
C LEU A 284 27.16 -18.13 -5.78
N ASN A 285 27.98 -17.07 -5.74
CA ASN A 285 28.12 -16.08 -6.81
C ASN A 285 26.78 -15.53 -7.30
N ALA A 286 25.90 -15.18 -6.37
CA ALA A 286 24.57 -14.68 -6.67
C ALA A 286 24.62 -13.30 -7.36
N GLU A 287 23.71 -13.05 -8.27
CA GLU A 287 23.47 -11.73 -8.85
C GLU A 287 22.47 -10.96 -8.00
N TYR A 288 22.78 -9.74 -7.55
CA TYR A 288 21.86 -8.90 -6.77
C TYR A 288 22.13 -7.41 -6.99
N ASN A 289 21.14 -6.56 -6.68
CA ASN A 289 21.32 -5.11 -6.81
C ASN A 289 22.01 -4.53 -5.58
N ASP A 290 21.64 -4.97 -4.38
CA ASP A 290 22.19 -4.46 -3.12
C ASP A 290 22.26 -5.55 -2.05
N LEU A 291 23.19 -5.41 -1.09
CA LEU A 291 23.39 -6.33 0.03
C LEU A 291 23.47 -5.55 1.35
N LYS A 292 22.59 -5.89 2.29
CA LYS A 292 22.61 -5.34 3.63
C LYS A 292 22.91 -6.46 4.63
N LEU A 293 24.00 -6.30 5.38
CA LEU A 293 24.30 -7.19 6.50
C LEU A 293 23.39 -6.87 7.69
N VAL A 294 22.73 -7.88 8.19
CA VAL A 294 21.77 -7.78 9.29
C VAL A 294 22.44 -8.17 10.62
N LYS A 295 22.18 -7.37 11.64
CA LYS A 295 22.68 -7.64 13.00
C LYS A 295 21.68 -8.58 13.73
N GLY A 296 22.08 -9.81 13.91
CA GLY A 296 21.32 -10.79 14.68
C GLY A 296 20.00 -11.23 14.05
N THR A 297 18.93 -11.28 14.86
CA THR A 297 17.60 -11.68 14.40
C THR A 297 16.88 -10.49 13.78
N LEU A 298 16.47 -10.62 12.52
CA LEU A 298 15.70 -9.58 11.82
C LEU A 298 14.20 -9.73 12.08
N VAL A 299 13.56 -8.63 12.48
CA VAL A 299 12.09 -8.50 12.58
C VAL A 299 11.63 -7.34 11.72
N THR A 300 10.73 -7.60 10.76
CA THR A 300 10.23 -6.59 9.81
C THR A 300 8.71 -6.49 9.82
N ASP A 301 8.20 -5.36 9.28
CA ASP A 301 6.79 -5.14 8.95
C ASP A 301 5.83 -5.33 10.13
N ARG A 302 6.22 -4.86 11.32
CA ARG A 302 5.36 -4.95 12.51
C ARG A 302 4.65 -3.62 12.77
N PRO A 303 3.30 -3.64 12.91
CA PRO A 303 2.58 -2.43 13.30
C PRO A 303 3.02 -1.94 14.69
N THR A 304 3.26 -2.86 15.60
CA THR A 304 3.81 -2.56 16.93
C THR A 304 4.72 -3.71 17.39
N ILE A 305 5.83 -3.36 18.04
CA ILE A 305 6.71 -4.33 18.68
C ILE A 305 7.19 -3.80 20.03
N LYS A 306 7.22 -4.68 21.05
CA LYS A 306 7.85 -4.39 22.34
C LYS A 306 9.13 -5.20 22.46
N VAL A 307 10.23 -4.52 22.81
CA VAL A 307 11.54 -5.13 23.01
C VAL A 307 11.82 -5.17 24.51
N GLY A 308 11.91 -6.36 25.04
CA GLY A 308 12.30 -6.64 26.43
C GLY A 308 13.70 -7.24 26.52
N LEU A 309 14.17 -7.48 27.77
CA LEU A 309 15.50 -8.01 28.06
C LEU A 309 15.76 -9.34 27.34
N ASP A 310 14.78 -10.24 27.35
CA ASP A 310 14.91 -11.59 26.74
C ASP A 310 15.19 -11.52 25.23
N ALA A 311 14.64 -10.53 24.54
CA ALA A 311 14.83 -10.35 23.10
C ALA A 311 16.27 -9.95 22.75
N LEU A 312 16.95 -9.20 23.62
CA LEU A 312 18.33 -8.74 23.42
C LEU A 312 19.40 -9.67 24.02
N GLN A 313 19.00 -10.63 24.84
CA GLN A 313 19.92 -11.63 25.38
C GLN A 313 20.34 -12.70 24.36
N GLN A 314 19.73 -12.71 23.18
CA GLN A 314 20.14 -13.59 22.08
C GLN A 314 21.59 -13.28 21.67
N GLU A 315 22.34 -14.32 21.28
CA GLU A 315 23.78 -14.25 21.06
C GLU A 315 24.17 -13.19 20.01
N ASP A 316 23.39 -13.08 18.94
CA ASP A 316 23.67 -12.22 17.80
C ASP A 316 22.95 -10.85 17.83
N GLY A 317 22.05 -10.60 18.79
CA GLY A 317 21.25 -9.38 18.90
C GLY A 317 19.96 -9.38 18.06
N LEU A 318 19.40 -8.18 17.88
CA LEU A 318 18.11 -7.95 17.20
C LEU A 318 18.19 -6.76 16.25
N GLU A 319 17.68 -6.90 15.04
CA GLU A 319 17.47 -5.80 14.11
C GLU A 319 15.98 -5.65 13.81
N LEU A 320 15.47 -4.42 13.95
CA LEU A 320 14.09 -4.03 13.68
C LEU A 320 14.06 -3.15 12.43
N MET A 321 13.22 -3.51 11.47
CA MET A 321 13.10 -2.78 10.20
C MET A 321 11.64 -2.63 9.79
N ASP A 322 11.29 -1.48 9.19
CA ASP A 322 9.94 -1.20 8.67
C ASP A 322 8.83 -1.39 9.72
N CYS A 323 9.09 -1.06 10.98
CA CYS A 323 8.09 -1.16 12.04
C CYS A 323 7.40 0.19 12.28
N ALA A 324 6.05 0.19 12.44
CA ALA A 324 5.33 1.44 12.66
C ALA A 324 5.57 2.00 14.08
N ALA A 325 5.63 1.15 15.11
CA ALA A 325 5.95 1.57 16.46
C ALA A 325 6.80 0.53 17.20
N VAL A 326 7.95 0.96 17.69
CA VAL A 326 8.85 0.20 18.55
C VAL A 326 8.77 0.75 19.96
N THR A 327 8.60 -0.10 20.97
CA THR A 327 8.61 0.32 22.39
C THR A 327 9.65 -0.49 23.13
N LEU A 328 10.65 0.18 23.68
CA LEU A 328 11.66 -0.46 24.51
C LEU A 328 11.17 -0.58 25.96
N SER A 329 11.46 -1.71 26.58
CA SER A 329 11.17 -1.90 28.00
C SER A 329 12.05 -0.98 28.85
N PRO A 330 11.48 -0.31 29.89
CA PRO A 330 12.24 0.63 30.72
C PRO A 330 13.43 0.02 31.48
N ASP A 331 13.41 -1.29 31.67
CA ASP A 331 14.45 -2.05 32.36
C ASP A 331 15.65 -2.44 31.47
N LEU A 332 15.60 -2.10 30.16
CA LEU A 332 16.71 -2.35 29.25
C LEU A 332 17.90 -1.42 29.54
N PRO A 333 19.10 -1.96 29.86
CA PRO A 333 20.28 -1.13 30.01
C PRO A 333 20.68 -0.46 28.69
N PRO A 334 21.06 0.83 28.69
CA PRO A 334 21.54 1.51 27.48
C PRO A 334 22.72 0.80 26.80
N GLN A 335 23.61 0.20 27.57
CA GLN A 335 24.75 -0.57 27.06
C GLN A 335 24.29 -1.77 26.19
N LEU A 336 23.25 -2.49 26.64
CA LEU A 336 22.72 -3.63 25.92
C LEU A 336 22.00 -3.22 24.62
N ILE A 337 21.32 -2.07 24.64
CA ILE A 337 20.71 -1.47 23.44
C ILE A 337 21.80 -1.21 22.42
N TRP A 338 22.87 -0.53 22.80
CA TRP A 338 23.99 -0.23 21.90
C TRP A 338 24.64 -1.49 21.30
N GLU A 339 24.89 -2.50 22.13
CA GLU A 339 25.60 -3.69 21.68
C GLU A 339 24.74 -4.63 20.82
N LYS A 340 23.45 -4.75 21.14
CA LYS A 340 22.58 -5.83 20.65
C LYS A 340 21.41 -5.38 19.77
N LEU A 341 21.12 -4.09 19.69
CA LEU A 341 19.98 -3.59 18.92
C LEU A 341 20.43 -2.81 17.69
N ALA A 342 19.69 -2.94 16.60
CA ALA A 342 19.73 -2.04 15.45
C ALA A 342 18.29 -1.74 15.04
N ILE A 343 17.99 -0.49 14.66
CA ILE A 343 16.65 -0.04 14.26
C ILE A 343 16.79 0.74 12.98
N SER A 344 16.01 0.38 11.95
CA SER A 344 16.03 1.09 10.66
C SER A 344 14.62 1.22 10.07
N ASP A 345 14.40 2.32 9.34
CA ASP A 345 13.16 2.58 8.58
C ASP A 345 11.88 2.48 9.45
N CYS A 346 11.95 2.82 10.74
CA CYS A 346 10.83 2.75 11.66
C CYS A 346 10.16 4.12 11.86
N ALA A 347 8.82 4.15 12.03
CA ALA A 347 8.14 5.42 12.18
C ALA A 347 8.35 6.03 13.57
N VAL A 348 8.16 5.26 14.63
CA VAL A 348 8.29 5.76 16.01
C VAL A 348 9.02 4.77 16.90
N VAL A 349 9.96 5.27 17.70
CA VAL A 349 10.63 4.52 18.76
C VAL A 349 10.36 5.17 20.11
N ASN A 350 9.73 4.42 21.02
CA ASN A 350 9.47 4.84 22.38
C ASN A 350 10.52 4.26 23.32
N CYS A 351 11.20 5.09 24.09
CA CYS A 351 12.23 4.70 25.04
C CYS A 351 12.13 5.53 26.33
N THR A 352 13.02 5.29 27.31
CA THR A 352 13.18 6.20 28.46
C THR A 352 14.22 7.27 28.15
N PRO A 353 14.25 8.41 28.90
CA PRO A 353 15.28 9.45 28.73
C PRO A 353 16.70 8.88 28.85
N GLU A 354 16.91 7.91 29.75
CA GLU A 354 18.21 7.28 29.96
C GLU A 354 18.65 6.38 28.78
N GLN A 355 17.70 5.87 28.01
CA GLN A 355 17.93 5.02 26.85
C GLN A 355 18.12 5.82 25.55
N ARG A 356 17.71 7.09 25.53
CA ARG A 356 17.63 7.91 24.32
C ARG A 356 18.93 7.94 23.52
N ASP A 357 20.04 8.26 24.17
CA ASP A 357 21.34 8.37 23.48
C ASP A 357 21.76 7.03 22.84
N ALA A 358 21.49 5.92 23.52
CA ALA A 358 21.77 4.58 22.97
C ALA A 358 20.85 4.25 21.80
N VAL A 359 19.57 4.64 21.86
CA VAL A 359 18.58 4.45 20.77
C VAL A 359 18.96 5.28 19.55
N GLU A 360 19.32 6.56 19.73
CA GLU A 360 19.76 7.43 18.64
C GLU A 360 21.00 6.86 17.92
N ALA A 361 21.94 6.30 18.69
CA ALA A 361 23.17 5.73 18.14
C ALA A 361 22.95 4.43 17.32
N VAL A 362 21.89 3.66 17.58
CA VAL A 362 21.58 2.40 16.89
C VAL A 362 20.41 2.53 15.89
N SER A 363 19.90 3.74 15.70
CA SER A 363 18.76 4.04 14.83
C SER A 363 19.23 4.69 13.52
N GLN A 364 18.65 4.24 12.41
CA GLN A 364 18.82 4.83 11.07
C GLN A 364 17.43 5.03 10.45
N ASP A 365 17.20 6.19 9.82
CA ASP A 365 15.95 6.51 9.11
C ASP A 365 14.68 6.30 9.96
N VAL A 366 14.74 6.72 11.25
CA VAL A 366 13.61 6.71 12.18
C VAL A 366 12.94 8.08 12.18
N ALA A 367 11.62 8.12 11.97
CA ALA A 367 10.90 9.39 11.84
C ALA A 367 10.77 10.14 13.19
N ALA A 368 10.61 9.42 14.31
CA ALA A 368 10.54 10.04 15.64
C ALA A 368 11.06 9.09 16.74
N ILE A 369 11.86 9.63 17.68
CA ILE A 369 12.24 8.98 18.92
C ILE A 369 11.58 9.74 20.07
N GLN A 370 10.72 9.07 20.85
CA GLN A 370 9.94 9.65 21.94
C GLN A 370 10.45 9.08 23.27
N ASP A 371 10.85 9.97 24.17
CA ASP A 371 11.14 9.63 25.56
C ASP A 371 9.86 9.86 26.38
N GLY A 372 9.29 8.82 26.93
CA GLY A 372 8.03 8.82 27.65
C GLY A 372 8.03 9.61 28.98
N THR A 373 8.35 10.90 28.96
CA THR A 373 8.32 11.79 30.12
C THR A 373 7.38 12.97 30.01
N ASP A 374 6.67 13.15 28.92
CA ASP A 374 5.56 14.11 28.92
C ASP A 374 4.32 13.46 29.53
N GLY A 375 4.38 13.42 30.86
CA GLY A 375 3.20 13.26 31.69
C GLY A 375 2.34 14.51 31.63
N ASP A 376 1.64 14.73 30.54
CA ASP A 376 0.40 15.45 30.60
C ASP A 376 -0.61 14.51 31.27
N ASP A 377 -0.81 14.72 32.57
CA ASP A 377 -1.83 14.03 33.38
C ASP A 377 -3.25 14.19 32.82
N ASP A 378 -3.47 15.11 31.88
CA ASP A 378 -4.71 15.28 31.12
C ASP A 378 -4.92 14.23 30.00
N ALA A 379 -3.89 13.51 29.58
CA ALA A 379 -3.97 12.44 28.60
C ALA A 379 -4.16 11.04 29.23
N SER A 380 -4.32 10.94 30.53
CA SER A 380 -4.58 9.65 31.17
C SER A 380 -5.92 9.07 30.71
N PRO A 381 -6.01 7.72 30.47
CA PRO A 381 -7.29 7.08 30.15
C PRO A 381 -8.39 7.38 31.16
N LEU A 382 -8.04 7.63 32.42
CA LEU A 382 -8.96 7.97 33.49
C LEU A 382 -9.46 9.43 33.41
N GLY A 383 -8.62 10.39 33.06
CA GLY A 383 -9.03 11.79 32.81
C GLY A 383 -9.95 11.89 31.60
N PHE A 384 -9.58 11.22 30.52
CA PHE A 384 -10.36 11.11 29.31
C PHE A 384 -11.76 10.48 29.54
N LEU A 385 -11.86 9.40 30.31
CA LEU A 385 -13.13 8.78 30.67
C LEU A 385 -14.00 9.71 31.53
N LYS A 386 -13.40 10.47 32.45
CA LYS A 386 -14.12 11.40 33.31
C LYS A 386 -14.82 12.51 32.50
N ASP A 387 -14.19 13.02 31.46
CA ASP A 387 -14.77 14.03 30.57
C ASP A 387 -15.92 13.50 29.71
N ILE A 388 -15.83 12.23 29.27
CA ILE A 388 -16.93 11.55 28.57
C ILE A 388 -18.14 11.36 29.49
N PHE A 389 -17.91 10.87 30.72
CA PHE A 389 -19.00 10.62 31.69
C PHE A 389 -19.63 11.90 32.26
N SER A 390 -18.92 13.03 32.27
CA SER A 390 -19.46 14.33 32.69
C SER A 390 -20.36 14.99 31.64
N GLY A 391 -20.49 14.42 30.43
CA GLY A 391 -21.29 15.00 29.34
C GLY A 391 -20.66 16.25 28.69
N LYS A 392 -19.43 16.60 29.06
CA LYS A 392 -18.67 17.73 28.50
C LYS A 392 -18.10 17.45 27.13
N ARG A 393 -17.84 16.18 26.82
CA ARG A 393 -17.25 15.73 25.56
C ARG A 393 -18.10 14.65 24.94
N LYS A 394 -18.61 14.90 23.73
CA LYS A 394 -19.29 13.90 22.92
C LYS A 394 -18.28 13.32 21.94
N MET A 395 -17.99 12.02 22.03
CA MET A 395 -17.12 11.31 21.10
C MET A 395 -17.94 10.38 20.20
N ILE A 396 -17.65 10.43 18.92
CA ILE A 396 -18.26 9.60 17.88
C ILE A 396 -17.13 8.86 17.16
N ASN A 397 -17.16 7.52 17.20
CA ASN A 397 -16.25 6.67 16.46
C ASN A 397 -17.07 5.83 15.49
N ALA A 398 -16.88 6.04 14.19
CA ALA A 398 -17.65 5.36 13.15
C ALA A 398 -16.77 5.15 11.90
N ALA A 399 -17.09 4.17 11.06
CA ALA A 399 -16.45 4.08 9.75
C ALA A 399 -16.89 5.24 8.84
N ASN A 400 -18.20 5.53 8.82
CA ASN A 400 -18.80 6.65 8.10
C ASN A 400 -19.71 7.42 9.07
N TYR A 401 -19.67 8.74 9.00
CA TYR A 401 -20.50 9.61 9.81
C TYR A 401 -21.08 10.74 8.98
N GLN A 402 -22.35 11.07 9.20
CA GLN A 402 -23.02 12.22 8.61
C GLN A 402 -23.21 13.28 9.70
N LEU A 403 -22.65 14.49 9.48
CA LEU A 403 -22.68 15.62 10.40
C LEU A 403 -23.91 16.51 10.17
#